data_472d67835f84c3a7231498706610ec5e
#
_entry.id   472d67835f84c3a7231498706610ec5e
#
_cell.length_a   1.000
_cell.length_b   1.000
_cell.length_c   1.000
_cell.angle_alpha   90.00
_cell.angle_beta   90.00
_cell.angle_gamma   90.00
#
_symmetry.space_group_name_H-M   'P 1'
#
loop_
_entity.id
_entity.type
_entity.pdbx_description
1 polymer ?
#
loop_
_entity_poly.entity_id
_entity_poly.type
_entity_poly.pdbx_seq_one_letter_code
_entity_poly.pdbx_strand_id
1 'polypeptide(L)'
;MNNITTSVLLLASALATCSAYAANPVAIGYGNAKESKDISFTVSNPSDVARNEMVEIAEAPATPFRLMDARGHEVPYQITHDGRMIFRVSIPAKAGIDYKLVPGTPMPVDTICYGRIFPERKDDLAWENDRGAFRAYGPALQKSGEKAYGYDVWTKSVTEPVLEQRFYDDRVKRISFHIDHGKGMDVYAVGPTLGGGTSALMLPGDSIVMPYCWAEARVLDNGPLRFTAELTYHPVRIGANDVIEHRLITLDAGDCLNKTTVWYDNLPADVRPIAGIVVHDSNPQGYDFGNGFVTYTDYTQEPGANNGEIYLALCGDKTMKVRYIPFDAPRGDAVGHVILSAPEGADRMTYYWGSGWSKG
;
A
#
# COMPACT_ATOMS: atom_id res chain seq x y z
N MET A 1 -10.02 2.92 -30.56
CA MET A 1 -8.88 1.97 -30.40
C MET A 1 -7.62 2.61 -29.81
N ASN A 2 -7.72 3.76 -29.10
CA ASN A 2 -6.51 4.48 -28.58
C ASN A 2 -6.46 4.69 -27.06
N ASN A 3 -7.40 4.12 -26.29
CA ASN A 3 -7.43 4.35 -24.82
C ASN A 3 -6.82 3.22 -23.98
N ILE A 4 -6.51 2.08 -24.58
CA ILE A 4 -5.92 0.93 -23.84
C ILE A 4 -4.42 1.18 -23.54
N THR A 5 -3.73 1.95 -24.37
CA THR A 5 -2.29 2.14 -24.26
C THR A 5 -1.89 3.05 -23.09
N THR A 6 -2.72 4.00 -22.68
CA THR A 6 -2.37 4.97 -21.62
C THR A 6 -2.58 4.36 -20.22
N SER A 7 -3.61 3.56 -20.05
CA SER A 7 -3.94 2.88 -18.78
C SER A 7 -2.91 1.80 -18.42
N VAL A 8 -2.43 1.07 -19.42
CA VAL A 8 -1.35 0.09 -19.25
C VAL A 8 -0.02 0.75 -18.87
N LEU A 9 0.23 1.99 -19.32
CA LEU A 9 1.47 2.71 -18.99
C LEU A 9 1.52 3.16 -17.52
N LEU A 10 0.41 3.54 -16.89
CA LEU A 10 0.36 3.93 -15.48
C LEU A 10 0.57 2.72 -14.55
N LEU A 11 -0.02 1.58 -14.88
CA LEU A 11 0.24 0.34 -14.14
C LEU A 11 1.62 -0.26 -14.46
N ALA A 12 2.09 -0.14 -15.70
CA ALA A 12 3.44 -0.58 -16.07
C ALA A 12 4.53 0.21 -15.30
N SER A 13 4.29 1.48 -14.96
CA SER A 13 5.20 2.23 -14.08
C SER A 13 5.16 1.73 -12.64
N ALA A 14 3.99 1.38 -12.10
CA ALA A 14 3.86 0.79 -10.76
C ALA A 14 4.46 -0.63 -10.70
N LEU A 15 4.28 -1.44 -11.76
CA LEU A 15 4.88 -2.78 -11.87
C LEU A 15 6.40 -2.71 -12.11
N ALA A 16 6.89 -1.70 -12.83
CA ALA A 16 8.32 -1.46 -12.99
C ALA A 16 8.99 -1.11 -11.65
N THR A 17 8.29 -0.38 -10.76
CA THR A 17 8.77 -0.13 -9.40
C THR A 17 8.78 -1.41 -8.55
N CYS A 18 7.79 -2.28 -8.67
CA CYS A 18 7.77 -3.56 -7.94
C CYS A 18 8.90 -4.52 -8.38
N SER A 19 9.16 -4.67 -9.68
CA SER A 19 10.33 -5.42 -10.19
C SER A 19 11.64 -4.79 -9.79
N ALA A 20 11.69 -3.47 -9.63
CA ALA A 20 12.87 -2.71 -9.27
C ALA A 20 13.22 -2.84 -7.78
N TYR A 21 12.23 -2.94 -6.89
CA TYR A 21 12.44 -3.17 -5.46
C TYR A 21 13.10 -4.51 -5.17
N ALA A 22 12.83 -5.54 -5.98
CA ALA A 22 13.37 -6.88 -5.78
C ALA A 22 14.77 -7.09 -6.40
N ALA A 23 15.19 -6.27 -7.38
CA ALA A 23 16.34 -6.62 -8.22
C ALA A 23 17.64 -5.87 -7.91
N ASN A 24 17.60 -4.57 -7.58
CA ASN A 24 18.80 -3.77 -7.26
C ASN A 24 18.40 -2.53 -6.46
N PRO A 25 18.45 -2.56 -5.13
CA PRO A 25 18.15 -1.38 -4.31
C PRO A 25 19.10 -0.23 -4.66
N VAL A 26 18.61 1.00 -4.50
CA VAL A 26 19.46 2.19 -4.61
C VAL A 26 20.57 2.08 -3.56
N ALA A 27 21.82 2.16 -3.99
CA ALA A 27 22.97 2.04 -3.10
C ALA A 27 23.30 3.39 -2.47
N ILE A 28 23.64 3.39 -1.17
CA ILE A 28 24.06 4.59 -0.42
C ILE A 28 25.55 4.43 -0.13
N GLY A 29 26.36 5.36 -0.61
CA GLY A 29 27.79 5.45 -0.32
C GLY A 29 28.09 6.63 0.62
N TYR A 30 28.73 6.36 1.75
CA TYR A 30 29.18 7.39 2.68
C TYR A 30 30.58 7.89 2.30
N GLY A 31 30.75 9.19 2.20
CA GLY A 31 32.07 9.82 2.05
C GLY A 31 32.85 9.79 3.38
N ASN A 32 34.19 9.71 3.30
CA ASN A 32 35.07 9.77 4.47
C ASN A 32 34.94 11.15 5.15
N ALA A 33 34.29 11.19 6.30
CA ALA A 33 34.22 12.38 7.15
C ALA A 33 35.58 12.61 7.83
N LYS A 34 36.39 13.54 7.30
CA LYS A 34 37.46 14.20 8.06
C LYS A 34 36.98 15.62 8.41
N GLU A 35 36.66 15.83 9.68
CA GLU A 35 36.55 17.14 10.37
C GLU A 35 35.52 18.18 9.85
N SER A 36 34.54 17.85 9.02
CA SER A 36 33.44 18.77 8.75
C SER A 36 32.20 18.40 9.58
N LYS A 37 31.51 19.41 10.09
CA LYS A 37 30.20 19.24 10.76
C LYS A 37 29.14 18.71 9.77
N ASP A 38 29.47 18.63 8.50
CA ASP A 38 28.59 18.20 7.41
C ASP A 38 28.83 16.73 7.07
N ILE A 39 27.77 15.94 6.97
CA ILE A 39 27.82 14.55 6.50
C ILE A 39 27.42 14.52 5.03
N SER A 40 28.32 14.03 4.17
CA SER A 40 28.04 13.88 2.73
C SER A 40 27.86 12.42 2.37
N PHE A 41 26.91 12.11 1.46
CA PHE A 41 26.68 10.79 0.93
C PHE A 41 26.14 10.85 -0.50
N THR A 42 26.27 9.76 -1.25
CA THR A 42 25.78 9.62 -2.62
C THR A 42 24.69 8.57 -2.67
N VAL A 43 23.57 8.89 -3.31
CA VAL A 43 22.53 7.95 -3.68
C VAL A 43 22.76 7.53 -5.13
N SER A 44 22.92 6.24 -5.40
CA SER A 44 23.25 5.70 -6.71
C SER A 44 22.17 4.78 -7.24
N ASN A 45 21.83 4.94 -8.52
CA ASN A 45 20.94 4.04 -9.25
C ASN A 45 21.75 3.12 -10.17
N PRO A 46 21.98 1.85 -9.78
CA PRO A 46 22.76 0.90 -10.59
C PRO A 46 21.94 0.29 -11.75
N SER A 47 20.63 0.56 -11.85
CA SER A 47 19.77 -0.02 -12.88
C SER A 47 19.87 0.70 -14.23
N ASP A 48 19.35 0.05 -15.28
CA ASP A 48 19.30 0.59 -16.64
C ASP A 48 18.09 1.49 -16.88
N VAL A 49 17.24 1.71 -15.86
CA VAL A 49 16.04 2.56 -15.91
C VAL A 49 16.13 3.68 -14.88
N ALA A 50 15.59 4.85 -15.21
CA ALA A 50 15.42 5.93 -14.23
C ALA A 50 14.47 5.48 -13.09
N ARG A 51 14.74 5.97 -11.89
CA ARG A 51 13.96 5.65 -10.69
C ARG A 51 13.47 6.92 -10.00
N ASN A 52 12.27 6.80 -9.42
CA ASN A 52 11.70 7.81 -8.54
C ASN A 52 11.19 7.07 -7.30
N GLU A 53 12.01 7.01 -6.26
CA GLU A 53 11.82 6.12 -5.10
C GLU A 53 11.99 6.88 -3.79
N MET A 54 11.38 6.33 -2.74
CA MET A 54 11.71 6.69 -1.36
C MET A 54 13.02 6.00 -0.96
N VAL A 55 13.98 6.79 -0.53
CA VAL A 55 15.29 6.30 -0.03
C VAL A 55 15.26 6.30 1.49
N GLU A 56 15.78 5.24 2.09
CA GLU A 56 15.89 5.10 3.54
C GLU A 56 17.36 5.09 3.97
N ILE A 57 17.70 5.95 4.94
CA ILE A 57 18.99 5.97 5.62
C ILE A 57 18.80 5.45 7.03
N ALA A 58 19.57 4.41 7.39
CA ALA A 58 19.37 3.63 8.62
C ALA A 58 19.50 4.45 9.91
N GLU A 59 20.34 5.48 9.93
CA GLU A 59 20.58 6.29 11.12
C GLU A 59 20.55 7.78 10.76
N ALA A 60 19.60 8.51 11.34
CA ALA A 60 19.55 9.95 11.25
C ALA A 60 20.42 10.60 12.34
N PRO A 61 21.04 11.77 12.09
CA PRO A 61 21.69 12.54 13.16
C PRO A 61 20.74 12.87 14.30
N ALA A 62 21.22 12.79 15.54
CA ALA A 62 20.43 13.13 16.72
C ALA A 62 20.16 14.64 16.88
N THR A 63 20.96 15.48 16.22
CA THR A 63 20.81 16.95 16.25
C THR A 63 20.04 17.43 15.02
N PRO A 64 19.27 18.53 15.10
CA PRO A 64 18.56 19.08 13.96
C PRO A 64 19.49 19.37 12.77
N PHE A 65 19.07 18.95 11.59
CA PHE A 65 19.82 19.12 10.34
C PHE A 65 18.89 19.43 9.16
N ARG A 66 19.46 19.93 8.08
CA ARG A 66 18.79 20.09 6.78
C ARG A 66 19.43 19.12 5.79
N LEU A 67 18.62 18.48 4.96
CA LEU A 67 19.08 17.66 3.85
C LEU A 67 19.21 18.56 2.61
N MET A 68 20.41 18.65 2.04
CA MET A 68 20.72 19.50 0.89
C MET A 68 21.09 18.65 -0.30
N ASP A 69 20.56 18.98 -1.49
CA ASP A 69 21.02 18.40 -2.76
C ASP A 69 22.37 19.02 -3.21
N ALA A 70 22.93 18.50 -4.31
CA ALA A 70 24.19 18.99 -4.88
C ALA A 70 24.14 20.44 -5.40
N ARG A 71 22.93 20.99 -5.60
CA ARG A 71 22.70 22.37 -6.02
C ARG A 71 22.52 23.34 -4.85
N GLY A 72 22.47 22.80 -3.63
CA GLY A 72 22.23 23.57 -2.43
C GLY A 72 20.75 23.84 -2.14
N HIS A 73 19.82 23.12 -2.75
CA HIS A 73 18.42 23.16 -2.39
C HIS A 73 18.15 22.23 -1.24
N GLU A 74 17.28 22.66 -0.33
CA GLU A 74 16.81 21.82 0.75
C GLU A 74 15.81 20.79 0.23
N VAL A 75 16.02 19.52 0.61
CA VAL A 75 15.18 18.38 0.24
C VAL A 75 14.31 17.99 1.40
N PRO A 76 12.98 17.88 1.22
CA PRO A 76 12.07 17.38 2.26
C PRO A 76 12.46 15.98 2.72
N TYR A 77 12.43 15.74 4.02
CA TYR A 77 12.66 14.43 4.62
C TYR A 77 11.77 14.19 5.84
N GLN A 78 11.67 12.95 6.25
CA GLN A 78 10.98 12.53 7.47
C GLN A 78 11.88 11.61 8.28
N ILE A 79 11.84 11.72 9.60
CA ILE A 79 12.37 10.70 10.50
C ILE A 79 11.22 9.77 10.87
N THR A 80 11.38 8.48 10.60
CA THR A 80 10.38 7.46 10.87
C THR A 80 10.41 7.01 12.33
N HIS A 81 9.36 6.33 12.78
CA HIS A 81 9.21 5.83 14.15
C HIS A 81 10.39 4.95 14.63
N ASP A 82 11.09 4.30 13.73
CA ASP A 82 12.27 3.45 14.00
C ASP A 82 13.61 4.19 13.81
N GLY A 83 13.56 5.54 13.69
CA GLY A 83 14.75 6.40 13.65
C GLY A 83 15.45 6.50 12.29
N ARG A 84 14.87 5.95 11.23
CA ARG A 84 15.41 6.10 9.88
C ARG A 84 15.06 7.48 9.31
N MET A 85 15.92 7.99 8.45
CA MET A 85 15.61 9.16 7.62
C MET A 85 15.14 8.69 6.25
N ILE A 86 13.99 9.19 5.81
CA ILE A 86 13.47 8.93 4.47
C ILE A 86 13.31 10.22 3.68
N PHE A 87 13.57 10.14 2.38
CA PHE A 87 13.35 11.23 1.42
C PHE A 87 13.19 10.69 0.01
N ARG A 88 12.49 11.44 -0.86
CA ARG A 88 12.23 11.00 -2.23
C ARG A 88 13.33 11.44 -3.18
N VAL A 89 13.76 10.54 -4.08
CA VAL A 89 14.82 10.77 -5.06
C VAL A 89 14.34 10.42 -6.46
N SER A 90 14.53 11.34 -7.41
CA SER A 90 14.41 11.06 -8.84
C SER A 90 15.81 10.96 -9.43
N ILE A 91 16.21 9.76 -9.85
CA ILE A 91 17.57 9.46 -10.25
C ILE A 91 17.61 8.76 -11.62
N PRO A 92 18.34 9.31 -12.62
CA PRO A 92 18.50 8.67 -13.92
C PRO A 92 19.16 7.29 -13.85
N ALA A 93 19.01 6.50 -14.91
CA ALA A 93 19.70 5.23 -15.04
C ALA A 93 21.23 5.41 -14.93
N LYS A 94 21.90 4.50 -14.20
CA LYS A 94 23.35 4.48 -14.01
C LYS A 94 23.95 5.79 -13.44
N ALA A 95 23.14 6.59 -12.74
CA ALA A 95 23.58 7.88 -12.17
C ALA A 95 23.74 7.82 -10.65
N GLY A 96 24.44 8.82 -10.11
CA GLY A 96 24.53 9.12 -8.69
C GLY A 96 24.15 10.58 -8.42
N ILE A 97 23.57 10.84 -7.26
CA ILE A 97 23.23 12.18 -6.78
C ILE A 97 23.81 12.35 -5.37
N ASP A 98 24.58 13.43 -5.19
CA ASP A 98 25.20 13.75 -3.92
C ASP A 98 24.27 14.57 -3.04
N TYR A 99 24.28 14.26 -1.76
CA TYR A 99 23.53 14.93 -0.71
C TYR A 99 24.44 15.29 0.47
N LYS A 100 24.01 16.30 1.24
CA LYS A 100 24.67 16.71 2.49
C LYS A 100 23.64 16.88 3.59
N LEU A 101 23.99 16.41 4.79
CA LEU A 101 23.32 16.80 6.02
C LEU A 101 24.07 17.96 6.64
N VAL A 102 23.42 19.10 6.76
CA VAL A 102 24.00 20.35 7.27
C VAL A 102 23.28 20.71 8.57
N PRO A 103 24.00 21.01 9.67
CA PRO A 103 23.35 21.42 10.91
C PRO A 103 22.39 22.59 10.71
N GLY A 104 21.20 22.51 11.30
CA GLY A 104 20.20 23.57 11.21
C GLY A 104 18.77 23.04 11.34
N THR A 105 17.81 23.95 11.47
CA THR A 105 16.39 23.60 11.49
C THR A 105 15.88 23.38 10.08
N PRO A 106 15.25 22.22 9.77
CA PRO A 106 14.68 21.96 8.45
C PRO A 106 13.47 22.85 8.16
N MET A 107 13.21 23.11 6.88
CA MET A 107 11.95 23.74 6.46
C MET A 107 10.75 22.86 6.82
N PRO A 108 9.59 23.45 7.14
CA PRO A 108 8.35 22.70 7.27
C PRO A 108 8.02 21.95 5.98
N VAL A 109 7.52 20.73 6.12
CA VAL A 109 7.07 19.91 4.98
C VAL A 109 5.57 19.71 5.11
N ASP A 110 4.84 19.96 4.02
CA ASP A 110 3.40 19.70 3.97
C ASP A 110 3.13 18.22 4.13
N THR A 111 2.07 17.89 4.88
CA THR A 111 1.66 16.50 5.08
C THR A 111 1.05 15.94 3.80
N ILE A 112 1.71 14.97 3.20
CA ILE A 112 1.27 14.25 2.01
C ILE A 112 0.62 12.91 2.40
N CYS A 113 1.25 12.18 3.34
CA CYS A 113 0.74 10.93 3.86
C CYS A 113 0.02 11.18 5.18
N TYR A 114 -1.21 10.67 5.29
CA TYR A 114 -2.05 10.87 6.47
C TYR A 114 -2.92 9.64 6.71
N GLY A 115 -3.22 9.36 7.97
CA GLY A 115 -4.20 8.32 8.33
C GLY A 115 -4.45 8.27 9.83
N ARG A 116 -5.60 7.77 10.21
CA ARG A 116 -5.95 7.51 11.61
C ARG A 116 -7.07 6.47 11.73
N ILE A 117 -7.32 6.05 12.95
CA ILE A 117 -8.55 5.33 13.28
C ILE A 117 -9.70 6.34 13.33
N PHE A 118 -10.83 5.99 12.69
CA PHE A 118 -12.06 6.77 12.65
C PHE A 118 -13.15 6.08 13.50
N PRO A 119 -13.22 6.33 14.84
CA PRO A 119 -14.23 5.71 15.70
C PRO A 119 -15.66 6.07 15.26
N GLU A 120 -15.81 7.28 14.71
CA GLU A 120 -17.07 7.79 14.17
C GLU A 120 -17.58 7.02 12.93
N ARG A 121 -16.74 6.17 12.32
CA ARG A 121 -17.05 5.27 11.20
C ARG A 121 -16.67 3.83 11.54
N LYS A 122 -17.29 3.27 12.58
CA LYS A 122 -17.17 1.86 13.00
C LYS A 122 -15.71 1.42 13.25
N ASP A 123 -14.88 2.33 13.79
CA ASP A 123 -13.46 2.14 14.08
C ASP A 123 -12.60 1.85 12.84
N ASP A 124 -12.99 2.30 11.65
CA ASP A 124 -12.18 2.10 10.46
C ASP A 124 -10.79 2.72 10.61
N LEU A 125 -9.74 1.99 10.25
CA LEU A 125 -8.43 2.57 9.98
C LEU A 125 -8.41 3.00 8.51
N ALA A 126 -8.30 4.31 8.24
CA ALA A 126 -8.17 4.84 6.89
C ALA A 126 -6.91 5.68 6.76
N TRP A 127 -6.25 5.58 5.61
CA TRP A 127 -5.02 6.30 5.30
C TRP A 127 -4.95 6.65 3.82
N GLU A 128 -4.13 7.65 3.51
CA GLU A 128 -3.98 8.18 2.17
C GLU A 128 -2.60 8.79 1.92
N ASN A 129 -2.30 8.98 0.66
CA ASN A 129 -1.25 9.87 0.17
C ASN A 129 -1.77 10.72 -0.99
N ASP A 130 -0.87 11.31 -1.78
CA ASP A 130 -1.21 12.12 -2.96
C ASP A 130 -1.72 11.30 -4.16
N ARG A 131 -1.82 9.96 -4.07
CA ARG A 131 -2.24 9.07 -5.17
C ARG A 131 -3.53 8.33 -4.92
N GLY A 132 -3.79 7.92 -3.69
CA GLY A 132 -4.94 7.11 -3.34
C GLY A 132 -5.27 7.15 -1.87
N ALA A 133 -6.42 6.59 -1.51
CA ALA A 133 -6.79 6.38 -0.13
C ALA A 133 -7.26 4.94 0.08
N PHE A 134 -7.11 4.44 1.29
CA PHE A 134 -7.29 3.04 1.64
C PHE A 134 -7.98 2.92 3.00
N ARG A 135 -8.66 1.80 3.22
CA ARG A 135 -9.37 1.53 4.47
C ARG A 135 -9.22 0.06 4.88
N ALA A 136 -8.98 -0.16 6.16
CA ALA A 136 -9.13 -1.45 6.83
C ALA A 136 -10.27 -1.33 7.84
N TYR A 137 -11.24 -2.24 7.74
CA TYR A 137 -12.44 -2.20 8.57
C TYR A 137 -12.15 -2.53 10.02
N GLY A 138 -12.78 -1.80 10.94
CA GLY A 138 -12.53 -1.85 12.36
C GLY A 138 -13.44 -2.80 13.16
N PRO A 139 -13.14 -2.99 14.45
CA PRO A 139 -13.86 -3.94 15.31
C PRO A 139 -15.34 -3.57 15.56
N ALA A 140 -15.72 -2.29 15.48
CA ALA A 140 -17.11 -1.89 15.60
C ALA A 140 -17.95 -2.36 14.40
N LEU A 141 -17.35 -2.47 13.20
CA LEU A 141 -17.99 -3.07 12.04
C LEU A 141 -18.26 -4.56 12.28
N GLN A 142 -17.29 -5.30 12.83
CA GLN A 142 -17.47 -6.71 13.19
C GLN A 142 -18.63 -6.90 14.18
N LYS A 143 -18.72 -6.05 15.21
CA LYS A 143 -19.80 -6.06 16.19
C LYS A 143 -21.18 -5.78 15.57
N SER A 144 -21.25 -5.02 14.48
CA SER A 144 -22.51 -4.77 13.77
C SER A 144 -23.01 -5.96 12.93
N GLY A 145 -22.19 -7.01 12.76
CA GLY A 145 -22.50 -8.18 11.94
C GLY A 145 -22.27 -7.97 10.44
N GLU A 146 -21.78 -6.81 10.03
CA GLU A 146 -21.42 -6.54 8.64
C GLU A 146 -20.16 -7.34 8.24
N LYS A 147 -20.18 -7.89 7.03
CA LYS A 147 -19.12 -8.76 6.53
C LYS A 147 -18.30 -8.02 5.44
N ALA A 148 -17.28 -7.31 5.87
CA ALA A 148 -16.28 -6.71 5.01
C ALA A 148 -14.90 -7.04 5.58
N TYR A 149 -14.09 -7.81 4.84
CA TYR A 149 -12.85 -8.38 5.37
C TYR A 149 -11.61 -7.75 4.77
N GLY A 150 -11.70 -7.41 3.48
CA GLY A 150 -10.57 -6.97 2.68
C GLY A 150 -10.26 -5.49 2.85
N TYR A 151 -9.12 -5.09 2.26
CA TYR A 151 -8.83 -3.67 2.13
C TYR A 151 -9.75 -3.04 1.09
N ASP A 152 -10.24 -1.88 1.44
CA ASP A 152 -10.98 -1.00 0.57
C ASP A 152 -10.02 0.00 -0.10
N VAL A 153 -10.35 0.41 -1.32
CA VAL A 153 -9.59 1.37 -2.10
C VAL A 153 -10.49 2.54 -2.51
N TRP A 154 -10.03 3.75 -2.24
CA TRP A 154 -10.75 4.98 -2.56
C TRP A 154 -10.01 5.76 -3.62
N THR A 155 -10.72 6.16 -4.65
CA THR A 155 -10.14 6.94 -5.74
C THR A 155 -9.84 8.37 -5.33
N LYS A 156 -8.79 8.96 -5.91
CA LYS A 156 -8.41 10.36 -5.76
C LYS A 156 -8.07 10.96 -7.12
N SER A 157 -8.45 12.25 -7.31
CA SER A 157 -8.03 13.08 -8.43
C SER A 157 -7.31 14.36 -7.98
N VAL A 158 -6.93 14.42 -6.70
CA VAL A 158 -6.25 15.56 -6.07
C VAL A 158 -5.11 15.06 -5.19
N THR A 159 -4.09 15.87 -5.01
CA THR A 159 -2.89 15.51 -4.23
C THR A 159 -3.03 15.81 -2.74
N GLU A 160 -3.88 16.76 -2.35
CA GLU A 160 -4.11 17.09 -0.96
C GLU A 160 -4.86 15.98 -0.20
N PRO A 161 -4.68 15.86 1.13
CA PRO A 161 -5.45 14.95 1.97
C PRO A 161 -6.96 15.24 1.91
N VAL A 162 -7.77 14.18 1.81
CA VAL A 162 -9.24 14.30 1.64
C VAL A 162 -10.05 13.49 2.65
N LEU A 163 -9.46 12.54 3.37
CA LEU A 163 -10.20 11.60 4.24
C LEU A 163 -11.00 12.31 5.33
N GLU A 164 -10.39 13.25 6.06
CA GLU A 164 -11.10 13.99 7.12
C GLU A 164 -12.35 14.71 6.57
N GLN A 165 -12.19 15.37 5.43
CA GLN A 165 -13.29 16.11 4.81
C GLN A 165 -14.38 15.16 4.32
N ARG A 166 -14.02 14.03 3.69
CA ARG A 166 -14.98 13.04 3.19
C ARG A 166 -15.81 12.43 4.32
N PHE A 167 -15.17 11.99 5.41
CA PHE A 167 -15.88 11.42 6.57
C PHE A 167 -16.75 12.47 7.27
N TYR A 168 -16.25 13.70 7.39
CA TYR A 168 -17.03 14.80 7.96
C TYR A 168 -18.25 15.14 7.10
N ASP A 169 -18.08 15.27 5.80
CA ASP A 169 -19.15 15.66 4.85
C ASP A 169 -20.24 14.58 4.82
N ASP A 170 -19.89 13.31 4.77
CA ASP A 170 -20.86 12.23 4.80
C ASP A 170 -21.67 12.22 6.11
N ARG A 171 -20.96 12.25 7.24
CA ARG A 171 -21.59 12.14 8.54
C ARG A 171 -22.43 13.37 8.92
N VAL A 172 -21.89 14.57 8.71
CA VAL A 172 -22.46 15.82 9.23
C VAL A 172 -23.33 16.50 8.17
N LYS A 173 -22.83 16.61 6.94
CA LYS A 173 -23.51 17.33 5.86
C LYS A 173 -24.41 16.43 5.02
N ARG A 174 -24.33 15.09 5.19
CA ARG A 174 -25.03 14.10 4.37
C ARG A 174 -24.61 14.14 2.90
N ILE A 175 -23.37 14.51 2.63
CA ILE A 175 -22.74 14.49 1.31
C ILE A 175 -21.99 13.16 1.19
N SER A 176 -22.55 12.22 0.42
CA SER A 176 -22.03 10.87 0.33
C SER A 176 -20.63 10.83 -0.29
N PHE A 177 -19.69 10.13 0.35
CA PHE A 177 -18.37 9.87 -0.23
C PHE A 177 -18.39 8.79 -1.33
N HIS A 178 -19.54 8.12 -1.58
CA HIS A 178 -19.73 7.22 -2.72
C HIS A 178 -20.00 7.97 -4.04
N ILE A 179 -20.08 9.29 -4.00
CA ILE A 179 -20.28 10.14 -5.18
C ILE A 179 -19.05 11.04 -5.36
N ASP A 180 -18.56 11.15 -6.59
CA ASP A 180 -17.44 12.04 -6.90
C ASP A 180 -17.90 13.52 -6.86
N HIS A 181 -17.33 14.25 -5.91
CA HIS A 181 -17.51 15.69 -5.76
C HIS A 181 -16.28 16.48 -6.29
N GLY A 182 -15.58 15.92 -7.29
CA GLY A 182 -14.42 16.55 -7.93
C GLY A 182 -13.07 16.19 -7.29
N LYS A 183 -13.04 15.26 -6.32
CA LYS A 183 -11.81 14.82 -5.64
C LYS A 183 -11.63 13.29 -5.63
N GLY A 184 -12.53 12.55 -6.31
CA GLY A 184 -12.64 11.11 -6.25
C GLY A 184 -13.66 10.64 -5.20
N MET A 185 -13.79 9.32 -4.99
CA MET A 185 -14.88 8.69 -4.23
C MET A 185 -14.54 7.28 -3.75
N ASP A 186 -15.44 6.72 -2.91
CA ASP A 186 -15.46 5.31 -2.49
C ASP A 186 -16.48 4.55 -3.35
N VAL A 187 -16.01 3.78 -4.31
CA VAL A 187 -16.86 3.00 -5.25
C VAL A 187 -16.39 1.57 -5.46
N TYR A 188 -15.45 1.11 -4.63
CA TYR A 188 -14.92 -0.25 -4.74
C TYR A 188 -15.72 -1.21 -3.85
N ALA A 189 -16.18 -2.33 -4.43
CA ALA A 189 -16.94 -3.33 -3.69
C ALA A 189 -16.00 -4.31 -2.99
N VAL A 190 -16.00 -4.32 -1.66
CA VAL A 190 -15.20 -5.25 -0.86
C VAL A 190 -16.00 -6.46 -0.41
N GLY A 191 -17.09 -6.28 0.30
CA GLY A 191 -17.92 -7.36 0.83
C GLY A 191 -17.14 -8.42 1.62
N PRO A 192 -17.61 -9.67 1.66
CA PRO A 192 -16.96 -10.77 2.37
C PRO A 192 -15.81 -11.39 1.56
N THR A 193 -14.88 -10.56 1.07
CA THR A 193 -13.78 -10.93 0.17
C THR A 193 -12.43 -10.37 0.67
N LEU A 194 -11.35 -10.60 -0.10
CA LEU A 194 -10.03 -10.03 0.15
C LEU A 194 -9.90 -8.58 -0.32
N GLY A 195 -10.94 -8.01 -0.98
CA GLY A 195 -10.90 -6.63 -1.43
C GLY A 195 -9.71 -6.34 -2.34
N GLY A 196 -9.02 -5.23 -2.10
CA GLY A 196 -7.98 -4.69 -2.97
C GLY A 196 -6.55 -5.16 -2.68
N GLY A 197 -6.34 -6.26 -1.94
CA GLY A 197 -4.97 -6.75 -1.69
C GLY A 197 -4.71 -7.25 -0.26
N THR A 198 -5.74 -7.72 0.41
CA THR A 198 -5.65 -8.20 1.81
C THR A 198 -4.93 -9.54 1.90
N SER A 199 -4.11 -9.68 2.96
CA SER A 199 -3.52 -10.96 3.35
C SER A 199 -4.56 -11.89 3.99
N ALA A 200 -4.32 -13.19 3.82
CA ALA A 200 -5.11 -14.27 4.39
C ALA A 200 -4.27 -15.54 4.50
N LEU A 201 -4.87 -16.63 5.00
CA LEU A 201 -4.24 -17.92 5.06
C LEU A 201 -4.91 -18.91 4.12
N MET A 202 -4.09 -19.67 3.39
CA MET A 202 -4.56 -20.78 2.57
C MET A 202 -4.27 -22.10 3.26
N LEU A 203 -5.32 -22.85 3.52
CA LEU A 203 -5.27 -24.22 4.03
C LEU A 203 -5.00 -25.21 2.89
N PRO A 204 -4.56 -26.46 3.20
CA PRO A 204 -4.59 -27.55 2.25
C PRO A 204 -5.99 -27.71 1.61
N GLY A 205 -6.03 -27.91 0.28
CA GLY A 205 -7.29 -28.01 -0.48
C GLY A 205 -7.90 -26.65 -0.84
N ASP A 206 -7.09 -25.57 -0.83
CA ASP A 206 -7.45 -24.26 -1.36
C ASP A 206 -8.52 -23.46 -0.58
N SER A 207 -8.81 -23.88 0.63
CA SER A 207 -9.70 -23.13 1.51
C SER A 207 -9.00 -21.89 2.05
N ILE A 208 -9.61 -20.72 1.92
CA ILE A 208 -9.08 -19.44 2.39
C ILE A 208 -9.70 -19.08 3.74
N VAL A 209 -8.86 -18.88 4.75
CA VAL A 209 -9.24 -18.35 6.06
C VAL A 209 -8.85 -16.87 6.10
N MET A 210 -9.85 -16.01 6.21
CA MET A 210 -9.66 -14.56 6.31
C MET A 210 -9.84 -14.15 7.77
N PRO A 211 -8.87 -13.42 8.37
CA PRO A 211 -9.13 -12.72 9.62
C PRO A 211 -10.17 -11.63 9.35
N TYR A 212 -11.12 -11.48 10.26
CA TYR A 212 -12.28 -10.62 10.00
C TYR A 212 -11.89 -9.14 10.07
N CYS A 213 -11.78 -8.59 11.29
CA CYS A 213 -11.31 -7.22 11.53
C CYS A 213 -10.11 -7.28 12.48
N TRP A 214 -9.28 -6.26 12.46
CA TRP A 214 -8.18 -6.16 13.40
C TRP A 214 -8.69 -6.06 14.86
N ALA A 215 -7.90 -6.57 15.79
CA ALA A 215 -8.13 -6.47 17.23
C ALA A 215 -7.50 -5.23 17.81
N GLU A 216 -6.26 -4.93 17.38
CA GLU A 216 -5.47 -3.77 17.76
C GLU A 216 -4.86 -3.10 16.52
N ALA A 217 -4.83 -1.77 16.54
CA ALA A 217 -4.20 -0.97 15.50
C ALA A 217 -3.39 0.17 16.14
N ARG A 218 -2.17 0.38 15.62
CA ARG A 218 -1.28 1.47 16.03
C ARG A 218 -0.77 2.21 14.81
N VAL A 219 -0.95 3.53 14.77
CA VAL A 219 -0.31 4.39 13.77
C VAL A 219 1.08 4.72 14.30
N LEU A 220 2.12 4.35 13.55
CA LEU A 220 3.52 4.50 13.92
C LEU A 220 4.15 5.73 13.26
N ASP A 221 3.87 5.96 11.97
CA ASP A 221 4.22 7.17 11.24
C ASP A 221 2.96 7.80 10.65
N ASN A 222 2.84 9.11 10.73
CA ASN A 222 1.70 9.85 10.19
C ASN A 222 2.16 11.12 9.48
N GLY A 223 2.82 10.93 8.33
CA GLY A 223 3.37 12.00 7.52
C GLY A 223 4.67 12.62 8.04
N PRO A 224 5.27 13.57 7.29
CA PRO A 224 4.73 14.13 6.04
C PRO A 224 4.85 13.21 4.81
N LEU A 225 5.88 12.32 4.75
CA LEU A 225 6.21 11.53 3.56
C LEU A 225 5.80 10.07 3.64
N ARG A 226 5.54 9.55 4.84
CA ARG A 226 5.19 8.15 5.09
C ARG A 226 4.08 8.03 6.11
N PHE A 227 3.13 7.16 5.82
CA PHE A 227 2.21 6.58 6.78
C PHE A 227 2.65 5.15 7.09
N THR A 228 2.66 4.78 8.39
CA THR A 228 2.92 3.40 8.83
C THR A 228 1.91 3.02 9.91
N ALA A 229 1.29 1.87 9.75
CA ALA A 229 0.40 1.30 10.77
C ALA A 229 0.73 -0.18 11.01
N GLU A 230 0.61 -0.59 12.27
CA GLU A 230 0.70 -1.97 12.70
C GLU A 230 -0.68 -2.45 13.13
N LEU A 231 -1.09 -3.63 12.65
CA LEU A 231 -2.33 -4.29 12.99
C LEU A 231 -2.04 -5.66 13.61
N THR A 232 -2.76 -6.01 14.68
CA THR A 232 -2.78 -7.35 15.25
C THR A 232 -4.21 -7.86 15.21
N TYR A 233 -4.38 -9.10 14.76
CA TYR A 233 -5.69 -9.73 14.61
C TYR A 233 -6.01 -10.67 15.78
N HIS A 234 -7.29 -10.95 16.00
CA HIS A 234 -7.70 -11.97 16.95
C HIS A 234 -7.18 -13.35 16.53
N PRO A 235 -6.85 -14.24 17.50
CA PRO A 235 -6.45 -15.60 17.18
C PRO A 235 -7.52 -16.32 16.36
N VAL A 236 -7.08 -17.01 15.31
CA VAL A 236 -7.91 -17.88 14.48
C VAL A 236 -7.49 -19.33 14.74
N ARG A 237 -8.47 -20.19 15.07
CA ARG A 237 -8.22 -21.61 15.31
C ARG A 237 -7.98 -22.35 14.00
N ILE A 238 -6.78 -22.90 13.82
CA ILE A 238 -6.42 -23.76 12.69
C ILE A 238 -5.85 -25.07 13.23
N GLY A 239 -6.62 -26.14 13.13
CA GLY A 239 -6.27 -27.42 13.75
C GLY A 239 -6.13 -27.29 15.27
N ALA A 240 -4.91 -27.56 15.78
CA ALA A 240 -4.58 -27.43 17.21
C ALA A 240 -4.02 -26.06 17.59
N ASN A 241 -3.76 -25.16 16.61
CA ASN A 241 -3.06 -23.90 16.82
C ASN A 241 -4.03 -22.72 16.90
N ASP A 242 -3.73 -21.77 17.77
CA ASP A 242 -4.30 -20.42 17.77
C ASP A 242 -3.33 -19.51 17.02
N VAL A 243 -3.63 -19.26 15.75
CA VAL A 243 -2.79 -18.48 14.84
C VAL A 243 -3.13 -17.01 14.98
N ILE A 244 -2.12 -16.17 15.22
CA ILE A 244 -2.29 -14.73 15.31
C ILE A 244 -1.60 -14.09 14.10
N GLU A 245 -2.33 -13.24 13.39
CA GLU A 245 -1.79 -12.46 12.27
C GLU A 245 -1.38 -11.07 12.72
N HIS A 246 -0.22 -10.64 12.24
CA HIS A 246 0.31 -9.29 12.40
C HIS A 246 0.59 -8.68 11.03
N ARG A 247 0.31 -7.39 10.86
CA ARG A 247 0.61 -6.65 9.63
C ARG A 247 1.31 -5.35 9.94
N LEU A 248 2.35 -5.04 9.17
CA LEU A 248 2.93 -3.71 9.09
C LEU A 248 2.63 -3.15 7.70
N ILE A 249 1.83 -2.09 7.63
CA ILE A 249 1.41 -1.43 6.39
C ILE A 249 2.15 -0.11 6.29
N THR A 250 2.79 0.15 5.16
CA THR A 250 3.50 1.40 4.86
C THR A 250 3.02 1.97 3.54
N LEU A 251 2.74 3.27 3.49
CA LEU A 251 2.42 4.02 2.27
C LEU A 251 3.29 5.26 2.19
N ASP A 252 4.02 5.42 1.09
CA ASP A 252 4.91 6.56 0.86
C ASP A 252 4.28 7.61 -0.08
N ALA A 253 4.67 8.85 0.11
CA ALA A 253 4.29 9.95 -0.78
C ALA A 253 4.72 9.66 -2.22
N GLY A 254 3.81 9.84 -3.18
CA GLY A 254 4.01 9.60 -4.60
C GLY A 254 3.89 8.15 -5.06
N ASP A 255 3.72 7.18 -4.16
CA ASP A 255 3.55 5.77 -4.50
C ASP A 255 2.07 5.39 -4.66
N CYS A 256 1.77 4.54 -5.65
CA CYS A 256 0.43 3.97 -5.82
C CYS A 256 0.23 2.68 -5.01
N LEU A 257 1.30 2.10 -4.47
CA LEU A 257 1.28 0.82 -3.79
C LEU A 257 1.65 0.96 -2.33
N ASN A 258 0.85 0.35 -1.47
CA ASN A 258 1.21 0.08 -0.08
C ASN A 258 2.21 -1.09 -0.05
N LYS A 259 3.17 -1.03 0.85
CA LYS A 259 3.98 -2.17 1.25
C LYS A 259 3.37 -2.78 2.50
N THR A 260 3.09 -4.08 2.46
CA THR A 260 2.64 -4.83 3.65
C THR A 260 3.61 -5.95 3.94
N THR A 261 4.07 -6.01 5.18
CA THR A 261 4.71 -7.19 5.74
C THR A 261 3.72 -7.85 6.68
N VAL A 262 3.35 -9.09 6.40
CA VAL A 262 2.51 -9.92 7.26
C VAL A 262 3.34 -11.04 7.85
N TRP A 263 3.12 -11.36 9.13
CA TRP A 263 3.72 -12.51 9.81
C TRP A 263 2.71 -13.12 10.78
N TYR A 264 2.96 -14.36 11.16
CA TYR A 264 2.02 -15.15 11.93
C TYR A 264 2.70 -15.83 13.12
N ASP A 265 2.06 -15.79 14.27
CA ASP A 265 2.41 -16.63 15.40
C ASP A 265 1.71 -17.99 15.28
N ASN A 266 2.41 -19.06 15.61
CA ASN A 266 1.89 -20.43 15.67
C ASN A 266 1.31 -20.96 14.34
N LEU A 267 1.81 -20.49 13.19
CA LEU A 267 1.35 -20.94 11.87
C LEU A 267 1.71 -22.43 11.64
N PRO A 268 0.74 -23.31 11.31
CA PRO A 268 1.06 -24.69 10.90
C PRO A 268 1.88 -24.70 9.60
N ALA A 269 2.82 -25.62 9.48
CA ALA A 269 3.77 -25.70 8.36
C ALA A 269 3.10 -25.95 6.99
N ASP A 270 1.91 -26.54 6.96
CA ASP A 270 1.11 -26.82 5.76
C ASP A 270 0.14 -25.69 5.40
N VAL A 271 0.07 -24.63 6.21
CA VAL A 271 -0.72 -23.42 5.97
C VAL A 271 0.14 -22.34 5.33
N ARG A 272 -0.38 -21.64 4.33
CA ARG A 272 0.41 -20.71 3.53
C ARG A 272 -0.14 -19.30 3.60
N PRO A 273 0.69 -18.28 3.90
CA PRO A 273 0.31 -16.88 3.71
C PRO A 273 0.02 -16.56 2.24
N ILE A 274 -1.06 -15.84 2.02
CA ILE A 274 -1.48 -15.33 0.70
C ILE A 274 -1.87 -13.87 0.81
N ALA A 275 -1.96 -13.19 -0.32
CA ALA A 275 -2.69 -11.93 -0.47
C ALA A 275 -3.53 -12.00 -1.75
N GLY A 276 -4.65 -11.28 -1.81
CA GLY A 276 -5.53 -11.41 -2.97
C GLY A 276 -6.34 -10.17 -3.29
N ILE A 277 -6.74 -10.10 -4.56
CA ILE A 277 -7.67 -9.12 -5.11
C ILE A 277 -8.97 -9.85 -5.45
N VAL A 278 -10.12 -9.26 -5.10
CA VAL A 278 -11.42 -9.78 -5.52
C VAL A 278 -11.63 -9.55 -7.01
N VAL A 279 -12.26 -10.52 -7.67
CA VAL A 279 -12.69 -10.44 -9.07
C VAL A 279 -14.20 -10.34 -9.10
N HIS A 280 -14.74 -9.31 -9.76
CA HIS A 280 -16.17 -9.04 -9.86
C HIS A 280 -16.75 -9.54 -11.20
N ASP A 281 -18.05 -9.82 -11.22
CA ASP A 281 -18.78 -10.30 -12.40
C ASP A 281 -18.88 -9.26 -13.51
N SER A 282 -18.72 -7.98 -13.19
CA SER A 282 -18.64 -6.88 -14.15
C SER A 282 -17.42 -6.99 -15.07
N ASN A 283 -16.32 -7.62 -14.61
CA ASN A 283 -15.12 -7.90 -15.43
C ASN A 283 -14.39 -9.19 -15.01
N PRO A 284 -15.00 -10.36 -15.18
CA PRO A 284 -14.50 -11.62 -14.64
C PRO A 284 -13.20 -12.11 -15.27
N GLN A 285 -12.74 -11.50 -16.36
CA GLN A 285 -11.48 -11.78 -17.06
C GLN A 285 -10.53 -10.58 -17.06
N GLY A 286 -10.81 -9.55 -16.27
CA GLY A 286 -10.06 -8.29 -16.24
C GLY A 286 -8.69 -8.37 -15.57
N TYR A 287 -8.22 -9.55 -15.21
CA TYR A 287 -6.92 -9.76 -14.57
C TYR A 287 -5.86 -10.27 -15.57
N ASP A 288 -4.63 -9.86 -15.31
CA ASP A 288 -3.43 -10.40 -15.93
C ASP A 288 -2.40 -10.67 -14.83
N PHE A 289 -1.60 -11.72 -14.98
CA PHE A 289 -0.61 -12.08 -13.98
C PHE A 289 0.63 -12.78 -14.56
N GLY A 290 1.71 -12.69 -13.83
CA GLY A 290 2.98 -13.35 -14.11
C GLY A 290 3.66 -13.82 -12.84
N ASN A 291 4.97 -14.00 -12.91
CA ASN A 291 5.76 -14.42 -11.75
C ASN A 291 5.80 -13.30 -10.70
N GLY A 292 5.10 -13.51 -9.58
CA GLY A 292 5.10 -12.60 -8.45
C GLY A 292 4.26 -11.34 -8.63
N PHE A 293 3.40 -11.23 -9.63
CA PHE A 293 2.51 -10.09 -9.77
C PHE A 293 1.15 -10.45 -10.37
N VAL A 294 0.14 -9.66 -10.04
CA VAL A 294 -1.17 -9.62 -10.67
C VAL A 294 -1.64 -8.18 -10.81
N THR A 295 -2.37 -7.91 -11.88
CA THR A 295 -3.15 -6.70 -12.09
C THR A 295 -4.61 -7.08 -12.34
N TYR A 296 -5.52 -6.20 -11.95
CA TYR A 296 -6.94 -6.37 -12.20
C TYR A 296 -7.55 -5.01 -12.54
N THR A 297 -8.33 -4.96 -13.61
CA THR A 297 -9.16 -3.81 -13.97
C THR A 297 -10.57 -4.06 -13.48
N ASP A 298 -11.02 -3.26 -12.53
CA ASP A 298 -12.36 -3.33 -11.98
C ASP A 298 -13.23 -2.19 -12.51
N TYR A 299 -14.45 -2.53 -12.89
CA TYR A 299 -15.45 -1.53 -13.20
C TYR A 299 -16.14 -1.12 -11.90
N THR A 300 -16.24 0.18 -11.67
CA THR A 300 -16.89 0.70 -10.47
C THR A 300 -18.32 0.20 -10.35
N GLN A 301 -18.85 0.15 -9.14
CA GLN A 301 -20.16 -0.43 -8.80
C GLN A 301 -21.35 0.07 -9.64
N GLU A 302 -21.22 1.27 -10.21
CA GLU A 302 -22.25 1.86 -11.08
C GLU A 302 -21.68 2.19 -12.47
N PRO A 303 -21.42 1.23 -13.34
CA PRO A 303 -20.83 1.47 -14.66
C PRO A 303 -21.61 2.50 -15.51
N GLY A 304 -22.94 2.55 -15.35
CA GLY A 304 -23.79 3.51 -16.01
C GLY A 304 -23.61 4.96 -15.57
N ALA A 305 -23.03 5.19 -14.39
CA ALA A 305 -22.73 6.51 -13.87
C ALA A 305 -21.41 7.12 -14.40
N ASN A 306 -20.69 6.41 -15.28
CA ASN A 306 -19.40 6.82 -15.82
C ASN A 306 -18.37 7.16 -14.71
N ASN A 307 -18.27 6.30 -13.70
CA ASN A 307 -17.34 6.46 -12.57
C ASN A 307 -15.88 6.17 -12.94
N GLY A 308 -15.61 5.68 -14.15
CA GLY A 308 -14.28 5.26 -14.60
C GLY A 308 -13.94 3.84 -14.19
N GLU A 309 -12.66 3.48 -14.31
CA GLU A 309 -12.12 2.16 -14.00
C GLU A 309 -11.15 2.27 -12.84
N ILE A 310 -11.14 1.27 -11.96
CA ILE A 310 -10.15 1.10 -10.91
C ILE A 310 -9.15 0.07 -11.36
N TYR A 311 -7.88 0.42 -11.34
CA TYR A 311 -6.78 -0.47 -11.63
C TYR A 311 -6.16 -0.94 -10.34
N LEU A 312 -6.15 -2.25 -10.09
CA LEU A 312 -5.58 -2.86 -8.90
C LEU A 312 -4.28 -3.59 -9.27
N ALA A 313 -3.32 -3.55 -8.38
CA ALA A 313 -2.09 -4.31 -8.52
C ALA A 313 -1.72 -4.97 -7.20
N LEU A 314 -1.15 -6.17 -7.29
CA LEU A 314 -0.60 -6.94 -6.19
C LEU A 314 0.70 -7.57 -6.67
N CYS A 315 1.80 -7.38 -5.94
CA CYS A 315 3.07 -7.95 -6.32
C CYS A 315 3.97 -8.25 -5.12
N GLY A 316 4.89 -9.16 -5.31
CA GLY A 316 5.87 -9.59 -4.33
C GLY A 316 7.12 -10.17 -4.98
N ASP A 317 7.82 -11.04 -4.28
CA ASP A 317 8.98 -11.72 -4.85
C ASP A 317 8.55 -12.60 -6.05
N LYS A 318 9.41 -12.65 -7.07
CA LYS A 318 9.16 -13.46 -8.29
C LYS A 318 9.01 -14.96 -8.05
N THR A 319 9.39 -15.46 -6.88
CA THR A 319 9.18 -16.87 -6.46
C THR A 319 7.76 -17.12 -5.96
N MET A 320 7.01 -16.07 -5.64
CA MET A 320 5.61 -16.16 -5.25
C MET A 320 4.75 -16.59 -6.43
N LYS A 321 3.81 -17.49 -6.19
CA LYS A 321 2.92 -18.03 -7.21
C LYS A 321 1.62 -17.25 -7.25
N VAL A 322 1.14 -17.00 -8.47
CA VAL A 322 -0.15 -16.35 -8.70
C VAL A 322 -1.12 -17.35 -9.32
N ARG A 323 -2.39 -17.30 -8.89
CA ARG A 323 -3.47 -18.07 -9.50
C ARG A 323 -4.83 -17.43 -9.24
N TYR A 324 -5.79 -17.69 -10.11
CA TYR A 324 -7.21 -17.40 -9.90
C TYR A 324 -7.88 -18.53 -9.14
N ILE A 325 -8.71 -18.20 -8.16
CA ILE A 325 -9.55 -19.12 -7.38
C ILE A 325 -10.99 -18.67 -7.53
N PRO A 326 -11.83 -19.41 -8.29
CA PRO A 326 -13.25 -19.10 -8.39
C PRO A 326 -13.97 -19.39 -7.06
N PHE A 327 -15.07 -18.71 -6.82
CA PHE A 327 -15.99 -19.09 -5.77
C PHE A 327 -16.94 -20.17 -6.23
N ASP A 328 -17.32 -21.11 -5.34
CA ASP A 328 -18.34 -22.12 -5.59
C ASP A 328 -19.72 -21.49 -5.87
N ALA A 329 -19.98 -20.35 -5.27
CA ALA A 329 -21.14 -19.51 -5.52
C ALA A 329 -20.75 -18.02 -5.35
N PRO A 330 -21.32 -17.11 -6.15
CA PRO A 330 -21.04 -15.69 -6.05
C PRO A 330 -21.29 -15.14 -4.64
N ARG A 331 -20.46 -14.19 -4.22
CA ARG A 331 -20.59 -13.45 -2.96
C ARG A 331 -20.95 -12.00 -3.27
N GLY A 332 -22.25 -11.75 -3.49
CA GLY A 332 -22.71 -10.52 -4.10
C GLY A 332 -22.33 -10.52 -5.59
N ASP A 333 -21.60 -9.52 -6.03
CA ASP A 333 -21.03 -9.36 -7.38
C ASP A 333 -19.64 -10.01 -7.52
N ALA A 334 -19.04 -10.52 -6.43
CA ALA A 334 -17.74 -11.17 -6.46
C ALA A 334 -17.84 -12.62 -6.93
N VAL A 335 -16.98 -13.02 -7.87
CA VAL A 335 -16.94 -14.35 -8.50
C VAL A 335 -15.69 -15.17 -8.18
N GLY A 336 -14.67 -14.56 -7.57
CA GLY A 336 -13.44 -15.23 -7.18
C GLY A 336 -12.38 -14.29 -6.66
N HIS A 337 -11.18 -14.83 -6.44
CA HIS A 337 -9.98 -14.07 -6.12
C HIS A 337 -8.84 -14.38 -7.08
N VAL A 338 -8.03 -13.39 -7.43
CA VAL A 338 -6.66 -13.62 -7.91
C VAL A 338 -5.73 -13.45 -6.73
N ILE A 339 -4.93 -14.46 -6.42
CA ILE A 339 -4.09 -14.52 -5.23
C ILE A 339 -2.61 -14.62 -5.57
N LEU A 340 -1.80 -14.01 -4.71
CA LEU A 340 -0.37 -14.16 -4.62
C LEU A 340 -0.05 -15.00 -3.38
N SER A 341 0.71 -16.08 -3.54
CA SER A 341 1.02 -17.02 -2.45
C SER A 341 2.49 -16.96 -2.09
N ALA A 342 2.80 -16.89 -0.79
CA ALA A 342 4.15 -17.06 -0.29
C ALA A 342 4.73 -18.45 -0.66
N PRO A 343 6.06 -18.63 -0.69
CA PRO A 343 6.68 -19.94 -0.78
C PRO A 343 6.21 -20.89 0.31
N GLU A 344 6.33 -22.18 0.04
CA GLU A 344 5.97 -23.22 1.01
C GLU A 344 6.82 -23.12 2.28
N GLY A 345 6.18 -23.26 3.46
CA GLY A 345 6.83 -23.16 4.75
C GLY A 345 7.16 -21.73 5.21
N ALA A 346 6.80 -20.71 4.45
CA ALA A 346 6.97 -19.34 4.89
C ALA A 346 5.95 -18.98 5.98
N ASP A 347 6.40 -18.36 7.05
CA ASP A 347 5.58 -17.80 8.14
C ASP A 347 5.45 -16.28 8.04
N ARG A 348 6.07 -15.69 7.02
CA ARG A 348 6.09 -14.25 6.74
C ARG A 348 6.02 -14.00 5.24
N MET A 349 5.36 -12.91 4.85
CA MET A 349 5.29 -12.45 3.47
C MET A 349 5.39 -10.93 3.42
N THR A 350 6.23 -10.40 2.54
CA THR A 350 6.22 -8.97 2.18
C THR A 350 5.72 -8.84 0.76
N TYR A 351 4.72 -7.99 0.56
CA TYR A 351 4.10 -7.76 -0.73
C TYR A 351 3.68 -6.29 -0.87
N TYR A 352 3.37 -5.89 -2.10
CA TYR A 352 2.92 -4.54 -2.44
C TYR A 352 1.55 -4.65 -3.09
N TRP A 353 0.67 -3.71 -2.75
CA TRP A 353 -0.69 -3.68 -3.26
C TRP A 353 -1.22 -2.25 -3.30
N GLY A 354 -2.14 -1.98 -4.21
CA GLY A 354 -2.73 -0.66 -4.29
C GLY A 354 -3.57 -0.49 -5.54
N SER A 355 -3.91 0.75 -5.82
CA SER A 355 -4.83 1.08 -6.90
C SER A 355 -4.45 2.36 -7.64
N GLY A 356 -4.96 2.46 -8.85
CA GLY A 356 -5.04 3.67 -9.65
C GLY A 356 -6.46 3.85 -10.19
N TRP A 357 -6.77 5.04 -10.67
CA TRP A 357 -8.08 5.39 -11.20
C TRP A 357 -7.95 6.02 -12.58
N SER A 358 -8.85 5.66 -13.50
CA SER A 358 -8.80 6.19 -14.88
C SER A 358 -9.06 7.70 -14.99
N LYS A 359 -9.49 8.34 -13.90
CA LYS A 359 -9.74 9.79 -13.79
C LYS A 359 -8.86 10.48 -12.75
N GLY A 360 -7.91 9.75 -12.13
CA GLY A 360 -6.99 10.24 -11.11
C GLY A 360 -5.65 10.74 -11.66
#